data_44a48ed898d6aa6d4827e10c9fa7ecbd
#
_entry.id   44a48ed898d6aa6d4827e10c9fa7ecbd
#
_cell.length_a   1.000
_cell.length_b   1.000
_cell.length_c   1.000
_cell.angle_alpha   90.00
_cell.angle_beta   90.00
_cell.angle_gamma   90.00
#
_symmetry.space_group_name_H-M   'P 1'
#
loop_
_entity.id
_entity.type
_entity.pdbx_description
1 polymer ?
#
loop_
_entity_poly.entity_id
_entity_poly.type
_entity_poly.pdbx_seq_one_letter_code
_entity_poly.pdbx_strand_id
1 'polypeptide(L)'
;MRNLFTLFFCVQFLFIGLSQGKTLEVQQIKNLKEIPAMELASPDLSLIHAQDVEREKNGELYRIGVCLESNINTSDFGEWNISNDGSRNWKLRVSSEGAEALSFLFSKFVLYGETALTIRDINGKLVHKP
;
A
#
# COMPACT_ATOMS: atom_id res chain seq x y z
N MET A 1 55.43 42.84 -37.70
CA MET A 1 54.32 41.94 -38.04
C MET A 1 54.21 40.91 -36.95
N ARG A 2 53.26 41.10 -36.02
CA ARG A 2 53.03 40.17 -34.89
C ARG A 2 51.71 39.48 -35.14
N ASN A 3 51.75 38.20 -35.43
CA ASN A 3 50.57 37.37 -35.58
C ASN A 3 50.00 37.07 -34.22
N LEU A 4 48.78 37.61 -33.95
CA LEU A 4 48.03 37.31 -32.74
C LEU A 4 47.17 36.07 -33.04
N PHE A 5 47.57 34.95 -32.51
CA PHE A 5 46.85 33.68 -32.58
C PHE A 5 45.79 33.70 -31.48
N THR A 6 44.51 33.94 -31.85
CA THR A 6 43.39 33.87 -30.91
C THR A 6 42.95 32.42 -30.81
N LEU A 7 43.26 31.79 -29.71
CA LEU A 7 42.81 30.43 -29.37
C LEU A 7 41.35 30.50 -28.87
N PHE A 8 40.41 30.05 -29.70
CA PHE A 8 39.02 29.98 -29.32
C PHE A 8 38.81 28.69 -28.52
N PHE A 9 38.66 28.81 -27.17
CA PHE A 9 38.39 27.71 -26.30
C PHE A 9 36.88 27.46 -26.27
N CYS A 10 36.42 26.49 -27.06
CA CYS A 10 35.04 26.08 -27.09
C CYS A 10 34.76 25.17 -25.86
N VAL A 11 34.22 25.74 -24.78
CA VAL A 11 33.79 24.98 -23.64
C VAL A 11 32.43 24.37 -23.98
N GLN A 12 32.43 23.09 -24.34
CA GLN A 12 31.21 22.31 -24.46
C GLN A 12 30.74 21.95 -23.05
N PHE A 13 29.71 22.63 -22.57
CA PHE A 13 28.93 22.20 -21.42
C PHE A 13 28.11 20.96 -21.81
N LEU A 14 28.63 19.77 -21.48
CA LEU A 14 27.81 18.57 -21.45
C LEU A 14 26.83 18.70 -20.28
N PHE A 15 25.59 19.09 -20.59
CA PHE A 15 24.49 18.90 -19.67
C PHE A 15 24.20 17.40 -19.57
N ILE A 16 24.81 16.72 -18.60
CA ILE A 16 24.34 15.43 -18.15
C ILE A 16 23.07 15.71 -17.35
N GLY A 17 21.94 15.58 -18.02
CA GLY A 17 20.63 15.54 -17.38
C GLY A 17 20.58 14.31 -16.46
N LEU A 18 20.97 14.49 -15.20
CA LEU A 18 20.64 13.54 -14.14
C LEU A 18 19.11 13.61 -13.98
N SER A 19 18.42 12.73 -14.69
CA SER A 19 17.06 12.34 -14.33
C SER A 19 17.14 11.73 -12.92
N GLN A 20 16.98 12.59 -11.92
CA GLN A 20 16.73 12.13 -10.56
C GLN A 20 15.30 11.53 -10.58
N GLY A 21 15.23 10.24 -10.89
CA GLY A 21 14.09 9.46 -10.51
C GLY A 21 13.90 9.70 -9.01
N LYS A 22 12.82 10.40 -8.62
CA LYS A 22 12.41 10.48 -7.22
C LYS A 22 12.17 9.06 -6.76
N THR A 23 13.21 8.46 -6.19
CA THR A 23 13.06 7.30 -5.33
C THR A 23 12.19 7.80 -4.19
N LEU A 24 10.90 7.45 -4.21
CA LEU A 24 10.04 7.64 -3.05
C LEU A 24 10.70 6.83 -1.94
N GLU A 25 11.47 7.51 -1.09
CA GLU A 25 11.98 6.93 0.14
C GLU A 25 10.76 6.40 0.88
N VAL A 26 10.70 5.09 0.97
CA VAL A 26 9.75 4.38 1.80
C VAL A 26 10.10 4.77 3.23
N GLN A 27 9.46 5.83 3.73
CA GLN A 27 9.51 6.13 5.16
C GLN A 27 9.07 4.86 5.87
N GLN A 28 10.02 4.19 6.50
CA GLN A 28 9.73 3.08 7.39
C GLN A 28 8.73 3.60 8.41
N ILE A 29 7.56 2.98 8.46
CA ILE A 29 6.55 3.30 9.45
C ILE A 29 7.15 2.89 10.79
N LYS A 30 7.77 3.83 11.45
CA LYS A 30 8.58 3.62 12.67
C LYS A 30 7.74 3.16 13.87
N ASN A 31 6.41 3.38 13.83
CA ASN A 31 5.49 3.03 14.92
C ASN A 31 4.15 2.55 14.37
N LEU A 32 4.06 1.25 14.09
CA LEU A 32 2.78 0.61 13.74
C LEU A 32 1.72 0.75 14.85
N LYS A 33 2.15 0.98 16.10
CA LYS A 33 1.26 1.18 17.26
C LYS A 33 0.49 2.51 17.20
N GLU A 34 0.98 3.50 16.47
CA GLU A 34 0.34 4.83 16.33
C GLU A 34 -0.70 4.87 15.20
N ILE A 35 -0.76 3.85 14.35
CA ILE A 35 -1.75 3.80 13.27
C ILE A 35 -3.07 3.32 13.85
N PRO A 36 -4.19 4.04 13.64
CA PRO A 36 -5.52 3.59 14.04
C PRO A 36 -5.77 2.17 13.57
N ALA A 37 -6.24 1.32 14.48
CA ALA A 37 -6.47 -0.09 14.22
C ALA A 37 -7.96 -0.38 14.18
N MET A 38 -8.35 -1.22 13.23
CA MET A 38 -9.63 -1.85 13.16
C MET A 38 -9.45 -3.35 13.27
N GLU A 39 -10.10 -3.94 14.25
CA GLU A 39 -10.14 -5.37 14.43
C GLU A 39 -11.45 -5.93 13.90
N LEU A 40 -11.36 -6.82 12.93
CA LEU A 40 -12.51 -7.53 12.38
C LEU A 40 -12.83 -8.73 13.27
N ALA A 41 -14.11 -8.95 13.51
CA ALA A 41 -14.55 -10.12 14.29
C ALA A 41 -14.04 -11.41 13.64
N SER A 42 -13.44 -12.28 14.46
CA SER A 42 -13.05 -13.62 14.01
C SER A 42 -14.30 -14.44 13.71
N PRO A 43 -14.36 -15.14 12.57
CA PRO A 43 -15.47 -16.02 12.28
C PRO A 43 -15.46 -17.25 13.19
N ASP A 44 -16.62 -17.88 13.38
CA ASP A 44 -16.69 -19.17 14.10
C ASP A 44 -16.03 -20.27 13.26
N LEU A 45 -14.76 -20.54 13.57
CA LEU A 45 -13.95 -21.53 12.86
C LEU A 45 -14.50 -22.94 13.01
N SER A 46 -15.18 -23.27 14.13
CA SER A 46 -15.77 -24.61 14.35
C SER A 46 -16.96 -24.83 13.42
N LEU A 47 -17.79 -23.83 13.26
CA LEU A 47 -18.92 -23.86 12.33
C LEU A 47 -18.44 -23.93 10.87
N ILE A 48 -17.42 -23.16 10.53
CA ILE A 48 -16.82 -23.17 9.20
C ILE A 48 -16.25 -24.54 8.86
N HIS A 49 -15.50 -25.14 9.79
CA HIS A 49 -14.92 -26.44 9.59
C HIS A 49 -16.00 -27.53 9.39
N ALA A 50 -17.08 -27.48 10.19
CA ALA A 50 -18.20 -28.41 9.99
C ALA A 50 -18.86 -28.23 8.63
N GLN A 51 -19.04 -27.01 8.16
CA GLN A 51 -19.55 -26.71 6.81
C GLN A 51 -18.61 -27.22 5.71
N ASP A 52 -17.30 -27.09 5.88
CA ASP A 52 -16.31 -27.51 4.89
C ASP A 52 -16.28 -29.04 4.75
N VAL A 53 -16.43 -29.77 5.85
CA VAL A 53 -16.58 -31.24 5.81
C VAL A 53 -17.83 -31.64 5.01
N GLU A 54 -18.93 -30.94 5.18
CA GLU A 54 -20.16 -31.25 4.43
C GLU A 54 -20.04 -30.86 2.94
N ARG A 55 -19.39 -29.74 2.64
CA ARG A 55 -19.10 -29.32 1.25
C ARG A 55 -18.22 -30.33 0.52
N GLU A 56 -17.19 -30.86 1.20
CA GLU A 56 -16.31 -31.88 0.66
C GLU A 56 -17.09 -33.16 0.31
N LYS A 57 -17.99 -33.63 1.18
CA LYS A 57 -18.86 -34.79 0.90
C LYS A 57 -19.76 -34.58 -0.33
N ASN A 58 -20.18 -33.34 -0.54
CA ASN A 58 -21.02 -32.98 -1.69
C ASN A 58 -20.21 -32.74 -2.97
N GLY A 59 -18.87 -32.85 -2.93
CA GLY A 59 -17.99 -32.59 -4.06
C GLY A 59 -17.90 -31.12 -4.45
N GLU A 60 -18.18 -30.21 -3.50
CA GLU A 60 -18.06 -28.79 -3.75
C GLU A 60 -16.59 -28.34 -3.74
N LEU A 61 -16.32 -27.17 -4.36
CA LEU A 61 -14.99 -26.58 -4.35
C LEU A 61 -14.53 -26.24 -2.95
N TYR A 62 -13.24 -26.46 -2.69
CA TYR A 62 -12.59 -26.10 -1.44
C TYR A 62 -12.72 -24.60 -1.17
N ARG A 63 -13.06 -24.24 0.07
CA ARG A 63 -13.14 -22.86 0.53
C ARG A 63 -11.73 -22.32 0.79
N ILE A 64 -11.37 -21.24 0.14
CA ILE A 64 -10.05 -20.60 0.28
C ILE A 64 -10.08 -19.45 1.30
N GLY A 65 -11.26 -19.06 1.80
CA GLY A 65 -11.40 -17.98 2.78
C GLY A 65 -12.84 -17.72 3.16
N VAL A 66 -13.01 -16.87 4.16
CA VAL A 66 -14.31 -16.42 4.67
C VAL A 66 -14.45 -14.93 4.42
N CYS A 67 -15.58 -14.53 3.85
CA CYS A 67 -15.88 -13.12 3.63
C CYS A 67 -16.38 -12.51 4.96
N LEU A 68 -15.67 -11.48 5.44
CA LEU A 68 -16.08 -10.65 6.56
C LEU A 68 -16.59 -9.33 6.01
N GLU A 69 -17.90 -9.10 6.11
CA GLU A 69 -18.47 -7.84 5.70
C GLU A 69 -18.03 -6.71 6.63
N SER A 70 -17.57 -5.62 6.04
CA SER A 70 -17.15 -4.44 6.76
C SER A 70 -17.50 -3.19 5.98
N ASN A 71 -17.92 -2.14 6.66
CA ASN A 71 -18.24 -0.86 6.03
C ASN A 71 -17.15 0.17 6.36
N ILE A 72 -15.96 -0.06 5.80
CA ILE A 72 -14.81 0.82 6.01
C ILE A 72 -14.77 1.86 4.90
N ASN A 73 -14.74 3.13 5.32
CA ASN A 73 -14.49 4.24 4.41
C ASN A 73 -13.45 5.19 5.00
N THR A 74 -12.84 6.01 4.16
CA THR A 74 -11.74 6.89 4.54
C THR A 74 -12.18 8.14 5.31
N SER A 75 -13.47 8.38 5.45
CA SER A 75 -14.01 9.50 6.24
C SER A 75 -14.20 9.13 7.69
N ASP A 76 -14.59 7.88 7.97
CA ASP A 76 -14.98 7.43 9.31
C ASP A 76 -13.89 6.60 10.00
N PHE A 77 -13.01 6.01 9.22
CA PHE A 77 -11.96 5.12 9.72
C PHE A 77 -10.58 5.58 9.29
N GLY A 78 -9.58 5.22 10.13
CA GLY A 78 -8.18 5.57 9.87
C GLY A 78 -7.84 7.01 10.21
N GLU A 79 -6.68 7.43 9.80
CA GLU A 79 -6.14 8.76 10.08
C GLU A 79 -5.59 9.41 8.81
N TRP A 80 -5.95 10.67 8.63
CA TRP A 80 -5.38 11.53 7.60
C TRP A 80 -4.24 12.36 8.16
N ASN A 81 -3.08 12.27 7.54
CA ASN A 81 -1.91 13.10 7.85
C ASN A 81 -1.56 13.97 6.64
N ILE A 82 -1.24 15.24 6.89
CA ILE A 82 -0.78 16.18 5.88
C ILE A 82 0.72 16.39 6.10
N SER A 83 1.52 16.09 5.08
CA SER A 83 2.96 16.30 5.09
C SER A 83 3.31 17.77 4.79
N ASN A 84 4.55 18.18 5.08
CA ASN A 84 5.02 19.56 4.87
C ASN A 84 5.01 19.99 3.38
N ASP A 85 5.06 19.02 2.46
CA ASP A 85 4.96 19.24 1.01
C ASP A 85 3.51 19.36 0.51
N GLY A 86 2.53 19.31 1.42
CA GLY A 86 1.10 19.34 1.12
C GLY A 86 0.50 17.98 0.71
N SER A 87 1.30 16.91 0.64
CA SER A 87 0.77 15.58 0.37
C SER A 87 -0.10 15.08 1.53
N ARG A 88 -1.17 14.34 1.18
CA ARG A 88 -2.11 13.78 2.15
C ARG A 88 -1.97 12.26 2.19
N ASN A 89 -1.78 11.72 3.38
CA ASN A 89 -1.65 10.28 3.59
C ASN A 89 -2.76 9.79 4.53
N TRP A 90 -3.54 8.83 4.06
CA TRP A 90 -4.48 8.10 4.91
C TRP A 90 -3.89 6.78 5.32
N LYS A 91 -4.07 6.40 6.59
CA LYS A 91 -3.55 5.17 7.16
C LYS A 91 -4.61 4.47 8.00
N LEU A 92 -4.74 3.18 7.82
CA LEU A 92 -5.56 2.30 8.66
C LEU A 92 -4.84 0.95 8.80
N ARG A 93 -4.82 0.41 9.99
CA ARG A 93 -4.39 -0.97 10.27
C ARG A 93 -5.63 -1.83 10.42
N VAL A 94 -5.68 -2.94 9.67
CA VAL A 94 -6.77 -3.91 9.76
C VAL A 94 -6.19 -5.23 10.25
N SER A 95 -6.84 -5.85 11.22
CA SER A 95 -6.49 -7.16 11.77
C SER A 95 -7.72 -8.00 11.99
N SER A 96 -7.55 -9.31 12.00
CA SER A 96 -8.56 -10.28 12.45
C SER A 96 -7.83 -11.36 13.22
N GLU A 97 -8.28 -11.65 14.42
CA GLU A 97 -7.64 -12.66 15.28
C GLU A 97 -7.69 -14.04 14.60
N GLY A 98 -6.58 -14.76 14.63
CA GLY A 98 -6.46 -16.09 14.05
C GLY A 98 -6.42 -16.13 12.50
N ALA A 99 -6.46 -14.99 11.81
CA ALA A 99 -6.34 -14.97 10.37
C ALA A 99 -4.87 -15.16 9.93
N GLU A 100 -4.62 -16.13 9.06
CA GLU A 100 -3.31 -16.35 8.43
C GLU A 100 -3.01 -15.30 7.36
N ALA A 101 -4.05 -14.84 6.64
CA ALA A 101 -3.96 -13.81 5.62
C ALA A 101 -5.26 -13.02 5.52
N LEU A 102 -5.16 -11.78 5.05
CA LEU A 102 -6.30 -10.93 4.74
C LEU A 102 -6.25 -10.53 3.26
N SER A 103 -7.41 -10.61 2.60
CA SER A 103 -7.62 -10.06 1.27
C SER A 103 -8.67 -8.97 1.33
N PHE A 104 -8.53 -7.92 0.51
CA PHE A 104 -9.44 -6.79 0.52
C PHE A 104 -10.21 -6.73 -0.79
N LEU A 105 -11.54 -6.68 -0.67
CA LEU A 105 -12.44 -6.42 -1.78
C LEU A 105 -13.08 -5.04 -1.58
N PHE A 106 -12.88 -4.15 -2.53
CA PHE A 106 -13.41 -2.79 -2.47
C PHE A 106 -14.70 -2.72 -3.28
N SER A 107 -15.82 -2.35 -2.63
CA SER A 107 -17.09 -2.09 -3.30
C SER A 107 -17.04 -0.82 -4.17
N LYS A 108 -16.18 0.14 -3.77
CA LYS A 108 -15.89 1.34 -4.54
C LYS A 108 -14.41 1.66 -4.42
N PHE A 109 -13.72 1.74 -5.56
CA PHE A 109 -12.30 2.08 -5.61
C PHE A 109 -12.06 3.15 -6.67
N VAL A 110 -11.76 4.36 -6.23
CA VAL A 110 -11.49 5.49 -7.11
C VAL A 110 -10.29 6.25 -6.57
N LEU A 111 -9.23 6.34 -7.37
CA LEU A 111 -8.05 7.14 -7.09
C LEU A 111 -8.01 8.32 -8.06
N TYR A 112 -7.68 9.52 -7.57
CA TYR A 112 -7.59 10.73 -8.37
C TYR A 112 -6.14 11.20 -8.50
N GLY A 113 -5.76 11.62 -9.68
CA GLY A 113 -4.43 12.16 -9.97
C GLY A 113 -3.31 11.16 -9.65
N GLU A 114 -2.32 11.60 -8.90
CA GLU A 114 -1.16 10.79 -8.51
C GLU A 114 -1.37 9.99 -7.21
N THR A 115 -2.62 9.82 -6.78
CA THR A 115 -2.94 9.04 -5.58
C THR A 115 -2.62 7.56 -5.79
N ALA A 116 -2.00 6.92 -4.81
CA ALA A 116 -1.71 5.48 -4.83
C ALA A 116 -2.22 4.80 -3.55
N LEU A 117 -2.73 3.58 -3.69
CA LEU A 117 -2.98 2.68 -2.57
C LEU A 117 -1.76 1.79 -2.37
N THR A 118 -1.30 1.66 -1.13
CA THR A 118 -0.26 0.68 -0.78
C THR A 118 -0.76 -0.20 0.35
N ILE A 119 -0.55 -1.50 0.22
CA ILE A 119 -0.83 -2.47 1.28
C ILE A 119 0.49 -3.00 1.80
N ARG A 120 0.64 -3.03 3.13
CA ARG A 120 1.83 -3.50 3.81
C ARG A 120 1.47 -4.56 4.82
N ASP A 121 2.38 -5.50 5.04
CA ASP A 121 2.25 -6.48 6.11
C ASP A 121 2.55 -5.84 7.50
N ILE A 122 2.42 -6.63 8.54
CA ILE A 122 2.67 -6.19 9.94
C ILE A 122 4.10 -5.71 10.17
N ASN A 123 5.05 -6.11 9.33
CA ASN A 123 6.45 -5.69 9.41
C ASN A 123 6.73 -4.43 8.57
N GLY A 124 5.69 -3.88 7.93
CA GLY A 124 5.79 -2.72 7.05
C GLY A 124 6.30 -3.04 5.64
N LYS A 125 6.49 -4.34 5.30
CA LYS A 125 6.90 -4.75 3.96
C LYS A 125 5.76 -4.53 2.98
N LEU A 126 6.07 -3.96 1.83
CA LEU A 126 5.12 -3.72 0.76
C LEU A 126 4.62 -5.07 0.20
N VAL A 127 3.31 -5.29 0.28
CA VAL A 127 2.65 -6.49 -0.27
C VAL A 127 2.04 -6.16 -1.63
N HIS A 128 1.41 -4.98 -1.76
CA HIS A 128 0.78 -4.54 -3.00
C HIS A 128 0.97 -3.04 -3.21
N LYS A 129 1.29 -2.70 -4.47
CA LYS A 129 1.25 -1.34 -5.01
C LYS A 129 0.69 -1.46 -6.43
N PRO A 130 -0.45 -0.83 -6.74
CA PRO A 130 -1.00 -0.81 -8.09
C PRO A 130 -0.13 0.00 -9.04
#